data_267066e7a6f0c859ef42eb146b78bde1
#
_entry.id   267066e7a6f0c859ef42eb146b78bde1
#
_cell.length_a   1.000
_cell.length_b   1.000
_cell.length_c   1.000
_cell.angle_alpha   90.00
_cell.angle_beta   90.00
_cell.angle_gamma   90.00
#
_symmetry.space_group_name_H-M   'P 1'
#
loop_
_entity.id
_entity.type
_entity.pdbx_description
1 polymer ?
#
loop_
_entity_poly.entity_id
_entity_poly.type
_entity_poly.pdbx_seq_one_letter_code
_entity_poly.pdbx_strand_id
1 'polypeptide(L)'
;MYMGTMQPVLILMVIMVVGIFAVSLIFQRYHSAGEGTDIRNYKEYGEPAKSLYTSRYLFSFHKDIDVTDENDNVVYHSSSKLFSFTNETTITDVEDRVVARIEKKLFSLHSIHYIDVVGGKSFELSKELFRILDMKFTIDELGWTLQGDFANLNFVLYNNQERVIAVVGQKLLSMRDKYCIDLYDVNEEATVVAIVVTLENMLMARRHSSS
;
A
#
# COMPACT_ATOMS: atom_id res chain seq x y z
N MET A 1 -33.17 57.08 -2.86
CA MET A 1 -31.72 57.00 -3.16
C MET A 1 -31.07 55.95 -2.26
N TYR A 2 -31.24 54.66 -2.59
CA TYR A 2 -30.71 53.49 -1.84
C TYR A 2 -30.22 52.45 -2.86
N MET A 3 -29.12 52.70 -3.53
CA MET A 3 -28.53 51.76 -4.50
C MET A 3 -27.07 51.41 -4.21
N GLY A 4 -26.60 51.63 -2.98
CA GLY A 4 -25.16 51.47 -2.66
C GLY A 4 -24.76 50.27 -1.81
N THR A 5 -25.71 49.56 -1.17
CA THR A 5 -25.36 48.53 -0.17
C THR A 5 -25.58 47.06 -0.61
N MET A 6 -26.21 46.83 -1.76
CA MET A 6 -26.45 45.47 -2.26
C MET A 6 -25.25 44.84 -2.96
N GLN A 7 -24.33 45.61 -3.52
CA GLN A 7 -23.14 45.08 -4.23
C GLN A 7 -22.16 44.26 -3.34
N PRO A 8 -21.80 44.69 -2.13
CA PRO A 8 -20.85 43.92 -1.32
C PRO A 8 -21.46 42.60 -0.82
N VAL A 9 -22.76 42.56 -0.52
CA VAL A 9 -23.45 41.33 -0.09
C VAL A 9 -23.54 40.31 -1.23
N LEU A 10 -23.81 40.78 -2.45
CA LEU A 10 -23.84 39.92 -3.63
C LEU A 10 -22.47 39.30 -3.95
N ILE A 11 -21.40 40.09 -3.82
CA ILE A 11 -20.01 39.64 -4.00
C ILE A 11 -19.66 38.60 -2.94
N LEU A 12 -20.03 38.81 -1.69
CA LEU A 12 -19.80 37.87 -0.60
C LEU A 12 -20.55 36.54 -0.82
N MET A 13 -21.79 36.58 -1.28
CA MET A 13 -22.53 35.37 -1.65
C MET A 13 -21.89 34.60 -2.80
N VAL A 14 -21.42 35.28 -3.83
CA VAL A 14 -20.75 34.64 -4.95
C VAL A 14 -19.44 33.98 -4.50
N ILE A 15 -18.65 34.64 -3.65
CA ILE A 15 -17.41 34.05 -3.09
C ILE A 15 -17.74 32.82 -2.23
N MET A 16 -18.79 32.87 -1.41
CA MET A 16 -19.21 31.70 -0.61
C MET A 16 -19.65 30.52 -1.50
N VAL A 17 -20.47 30.78 -2.52
CA VAL A 17 -20.93 29.74 -3.44
C VAL A 17 -19.77 29.11 -4.22
N VAL A 18 -18.83 29.95 -4.72
CA VAL A 18 -17.63 29.47 -5.40
C VAL A 18 -16.72 28.68 -4.45
N GLY A 19 -16.59 29.14 -3.20
CA GLY A 19 -15.85 28.41 -2.15
C GLY A 19 -16.47 27.05 -1.84
N ILE A 20 -17.78 26.97 -1.67
CA ILE A 20 -18.50 25.70 -1.44
C ILE A 20 -18.35 24.77 -2.65
N PHE A 21 -18.43 25.30 -3.88
CA PHE A 21 -18.26 24.51 -5.10
C PHE A 21 -16.83 24.00 -5.25
N ALA A 22 -15.83 24.81 -4.92
CA ALA A 22 -14.41 24.40 -4.92
C ALA A 22 -14.13 23.31 -3.88
N VAL A 23 -14.68 23.45 -2.65
CA VAL A 23 -14.59 22.43 -1.60
C VAL A 23 -15.31 21.16 -2.03
N SER A 24 -16.48 21.26 -2.66
CA SER A 24 -17.22 20.10 -3.19
C SER A 24 -16.44 19.37 -4.29
N LEU A 25 -15.80 20.11 -5.21
CA LEU A 25 -14.94 19.51 -6.27
C LEU A 25 -13.68 18.86 -5.69
N ILE A 26 -13.09 19.46 -4.65
CA ILE A 26 -11.96 18.88 -3.93
C ILE A 26 -12.43 17.61 -3.21
N PHE A 27 -13.59 17.65 -2.56
CA PHE A 27 -14.17 16.49 -1.87
C PHE A 27 -14.56 15.37 -2.85
N GLN A 28 -15.14 15.70 -4.01
CA GLN A 28 -15.40 14.73 -5.08
C GLN A 28 -14.10 14.13 -5.65
N ARG A 29 -13.06 14.95 -5.86
CA ARG A 29 -11.75 14.45 -6.28
C ARG A 29 -11.08 13.57 -5.22
N TYR A 30 -11.24 13.90 -3.93
CA TYR A 30 -10.78 13.09 -2.81
C TYR A 30 -11.57 11.78 -2.70
N HIS A 31 -12.90 11.81 -2.89
CA HIS A 31 -13.74 10.60 -2.91
C HIS A 31 -13.48 9.73 -4.15
N SER A 32 -13.33 10.34 -5.33
CA SER A 32 -12.98 9.58 -6.56
C SER A 32 -11.56 9.01 -6.54
N ALA A 33 -10.64 9.66 -5.79
CA ALA A 33 -9.29 9.11 -5.56
C ALA A 33 -9.29 8.05 -4.45
N GLY A 34 -10.36 7.93 -3.65
CA GLY A 34 -10.54 6.95 -2.59
C GLY A 34 -11.39 5.74 -2.98
N GLU A 35 -12.08 5.80 -4.11
CA GLU A 35 -12.69 4.63 -4.76
C GLU A 35 -11.63 3.89 -5.58
N GLY A 36 -10.54 3.46 -4.94
CA GLY A 36 -9.75 2.34 -5.43
C GLY A 36 -10.73 1.18 -5.54
N THR A 37 -10.91 0.65 -6.74
CA THR A 37 -11.73 -0.52 -7.02
C THR A 37 -11.35 -1.59 -6.00
N ASP A 38 -12.25 -1.95 -5.07
CA ASP A 38 -11.99 -3.06 -4.15
C ASP A 38 -11.92 -4.32 -5.01
N ILE A 39 -10.68 -4.72 -5.35
CA ILE A 39 -10.43 -5.90 -6.18
C ILE A 39 -10.71 -7.21 -5.44
N ARG A 40 -11.01 -7.14 -4.14
CA ARG A 40 -11.39 -8.32 -3.35
C ARG A 40 -12.79 -8.79 -3.71
N ASN A 41 -12.93 -9.33 -4.91
CA ASN A 41 -14.14 -10.00 -5.32
C ASN A 41 -14.07 -11.48 -4.90
N TYR A 42 -14.46 -11.78 -3.66
CA TYR A 42 -14.48 -13.14 -3.14
C TYR A 42 -15.28 -14.11 -4.00
N LYS A 43 -16.24 -13.62 -4.80
CA LYS A 43 -16.98 -14.45 -5.74
C LYS A 43 -16.10 -14.91 -6.90
N GLU A 44 -15.09 -14.12 -7.24
CA GLU A 44 -14.16 -14.44 -8.31
C GLU A 44 -13.04 -15.37 -7.83
N TYR A 45 -12.45 -15.08 -6.64
CA TYR A 45 -11.28 -15.80 -6.16
C TYR A 45 -11.60 -16.90 -5.12
N GLY A 46 -12.84 -16.94 -4.58
CA GLY A 46 -13.24 -17.84 -3.52
C GLY A 46 -12.78 -17.35 -2.12
N GLU A 47 -12.93 -18.21 -1.12
CA GLU A 47 -12.52 -17.89 0.24
C GLU A 47 -10.98 -18.03 0.40
N PRO A 48 -10.30 -17.07 1.02
CA PRO A 48 -8.87 -17.17 1.29
C PRO A 48 -8.60 -18.23 2.36
N ALA A 49 -7.45 -18.87 2.27
CA ALA A 49 -6.99 -19.83 3.28
C ALA A 49 -6.60 -19.13 4.61
N LYS A 50 -6.16 -17.87 4.53
CA LYS A 50 -5.79 -17.04 5.67
C LYS A 50 -5.88 -15.56 5.30
N SER A 51 -6.29 -14.71 6.25
CA SER A 51 -6.26 -13.25 6.09
C SER A 51 -5.33 -12.62 7.12
N LEU A 52 -4.51 -11.69 6.64
CA LEU A 52 -3.64 -10.85 7.46
C LEU A 52 -3.98 -9.39 7.21
N TYR A 53 -3.58 -8.52 8.14
CA TYR A 53 -3.91 -7.10 8.09
C TYR A 53 -2.69 -6.25 8.39
N THR A 54 -2.46 -5.20 7.61
CA THR A 54 -1.48 -4.17 7.95
C THR A 54 -2.21 -2.91 8.39
N SER A 55 -1.70 -2.23 9.41
CA SER A 55 -2.26 -0.94 9.86
C SER A 55 -1.68 0.18 9.01
N ARG A 56 -2.55 1.00 8.41
CA ARG A 56 -2.12 2.21 7.70
C ARG A 56 -1.76 3.28 8.70
N TYR A 57 -0.49 3.42 9.04
CA TYR A 57 0.00 4.55 9.83
C TYR A 57 0.18 5.78 8.94
N LEU A 58 -0.93 6.47 8.62
CA LEU A 58 -0.93 7.70 7.80
C LEU A 58 -0.07 8.83 8.36
N PHE A 59 0.27 8.79 9.65
CA PHE A 59 0.96 9.85 10.37
C PHE A 59 2.12 9.36 11.26
N SER A 60 2.56 8.11 11.12
CA SER A 60 3.68 7.61 11.91
C SER A 60 5.01 8.07 11.30
N PHE A 61 5.82 8.76 12.10
CA PHE A 61 7.23 9.01 11.81
C PHE A 61 8.09 7.74 11.92
N HIS A 62 7.51 6.65 12.44
CA HIS A 62 8.17 5.37 12.57
C HIS A 62 7.88 4.53 11.31
N LYS A 63 8.92 3.92 10.77
CA LYS A 63 8.83 3.03 9.60
C LYS A 63 8.51 1.59 10.00
N ASP A 64 8.03 1.39 11.23
CA ASP A 64 7.69 0.08 11.73
C ASP A 64 6.25 -0.27 11.32
N ILE A 65 6.06 -1.46 10.81
CA ILE A 65 4.77 -1.96 10.31
C ILE A 65 4.48 -3.26 11.05
N ASP A 66 3.33 -3.33 11.72
CA ASP A 66 2.83 -4.56 12.28
C ASP A 66 1.84 -5.22 11.30
N VAL A 67 2.03 -6.51 11.09
CA VAL A 67 1.08 -7.36 10.38
C VAL A 67 0.35 -8.20 11.41
N THR A 68 -0.98 -8.12 11.42
CA THR A 68 -1.83 -8.77 12.41
C THR A 68 -2.72 -9.85 11.77
N ASP A 69 -3.23 -10.76 12.58
CA ASP A 69 -4.31 -11.67 12.22
C ASP A 69 -5.68 -10.98 12.32
N GLU A 70 -6.75 -11.73 12.08
CA GLU A 70 -8.15 -11.27 12.17
C GLU A 70 -8.59 -10.90 13.60
N ASN A 71 -7.84 -11.33 14.63
CA ASN A 71 -8.09 -11.03 16.05
C ASN A 71 -7.23 -9.85 16.54
N ASP A 72 -6.55 -9.12 15.64
CA ASP A 72 -5.59 -8.05 15.94
C ASP A 72 -4.33 -8.52 16.69
N ASN A 73 -4.02 -9.82 16.73
CA ASN A 73 -2.75 -10.29 17.26
C ASN A 73 -1.64 -10.05 16.22
N VAL A 74 -0.51 -9.50 16.66
CA VAL A 74 0.66 -9.32 15.81
C VAL A 74 1.20 -10.69 15.40
N VAL A 75 1.42 -10.88 14.10
CA VAL A 75 2.01 -12.08 13.49
C VAL A 75 3.42 -11.78 12.99
N TYR A 76 3.61 -10.59 12.41
CA TYR A 76 4.92 -10.12 11.97
C TYR A 76 5.15 -8.68 12.40
N HIS A 77 6.39 -8.37 12.70
CA HIS A 77 6.88 -7.03 12.99
C HIS A 77 7.93 -6.64 11.97
N SER A 78 7.75 -5.50 11.32
CA SER A 78 8.73 -4.93 10.40
C SER A 78 9.41 -3.74 11.07
N SER A 79 10.73 -3.76 11.20
CA SER A 79 11.50 -2.65 11.74
C SER A 79 12.53 -2.14 10.73
N SER A 80 12.66 -0.81 10.65
CA SER A 80 13.60 -0.13 9.76
C SER A 80 14.64 0.65 10.56
N LYS A 81 15.91 0.39 10.33
CA LYS A 81 17.03 1.11 10.95
C LYS A 81 17.19 2.48 10.29
N LEU A 82 16.66 3.54 10.94
CA LEU A 82 16.67 4.92 10.40
C LEU A 82 18.07 5.54 10.27
N PHE A 83 19.08 5.05 10.98
CA PHE A 83 20.44 5.60 11.04
C PHE A 83 21.51 4.63 10.51
N SER A 84 21.13 3.59 9.80
CA SER A 84 22.10 2.68 9.17
C SER A 84 22.45 3.18 7.77
N PHE A 85 23.72 3.11 7.41
CA PHE A 85 24.17 3.32 6.02
C PHE A 85 23.53 2.34 5.02
N THR A 86 22.94 1.25 5.54
CA THR A 86 22.25 0.21 4.80
C THR A 86 20.76 0.36 4.93
N ASN A 87 20.04 1.32 4.54
CA ASN A 87 18.57 1.40 4.56
C ASN A 87 17.88 -0.01 4.54
N GLU A 88 18.09 -0.76 5.62
CA GLU A 88 17.64 -2.14 5.78
C GLU A 88 16.35 -2.17 6.58
N THR A 89 15.38 -2.93 6.13
CA THR A 89 14.16 -3.28 6.88
C THR A 89 14.21 -4.79 7.17
N THR A 90 14.03 -5.16 8.43
CA THR A 90 13.95 -6.57 8.83
C THR A 90 12.51 -6.89 9.22
N ILE A 91 12.00 -8.02 8.74
CA ILE A 91 10.70 -8.57 9.14
C ILE A 91 10.96 -9.77 10.04
N THR A 92 10.36 -9.76 11.25
CA THR A 92 10.43 -10.84 12.22
C THR A 92 9.05 -11.41 12.51
N ASP A 93 9.01 -12.66 12.95
CA ASP A 93 7.80 -13.26 13.52
C ASP A 93 7.67 -12.91 15.03
N VAL A 94 6.66 -13.44 15.69
CA VAL A 94 6.37 -13.22 17.12
C VAL A 94 7.43 -13.82 18.07
N GLU A 95 8.32 -14.67 17.57
CA GLU A 95 9.44 -15.25 18.33
C GLU A 95 10.77 -14.52 18.02
N ASP A 96 10.70 -13.31 17.42
CA ASP A 96 11.84 -12.51 16.98
C ASP A 96 12.75 -13.19 15.94
N ARG A 97 12.26 -14.24 15.27
CA ARG A 97 13.02 -14.88 14.19
C ARG A 97 12.85 -14.08 12.91
N VAL A 98 13.95 -13.78 12.26
CA VAL A 98 13.95 -13.08 10.98
C VAL A 98 13.30 -13.96 9.91
N VAL A 99 12.26 -13.45 9.25
CA VAL A 99 11.57 -14.12 8.13
C VAL A 99 11.91 -13.50 6.79
N ALA A 100 12.25 -12.20 6.76
CA ALA A 100 12.75 -11.55 5.55
C ALA A 100 13.64 -10.34 5.86
N ARG A 101 14.52 -9.98 4.93
CA ARG A 101 15.31 -8.75 4.91
C ARG A 101 15.06 -8.00 3.62
N ILE A 102 14.94 -6.68 3.71
CA ILE A 102 14.69 -5.79 2.59
C ILE A 102 15.80 -4.74 2.60
N GLU A 103 16.64 -4.72 1.56
CA GLU A 103 17.71 -3.75 1.40
C GLU A 103 17.43 -2.81 0.23
N LYS A 104 17.54 -1.50 0.46
CA LYS A 104 17.43 -0.51 -0.61
C LYS A 104 18.79 -0.24 -1.22
N LYS A 105 18.96 -0.48 -2.52
CA LYS A 105 20.18 -0.13 -3.28
C LYS A 105 20.32 1.39 -3.38
N LEU A 106 21.35 1.97 -2.72
CA LEU A 106 21.56 3.42 -2.63
C LEU A 106 22.14 4.05 -3.92
N PHE A 107 22.84 3.31 -4.74
CA PHE A 107 23.56 3.81 -5.93
C PHE A 107 22.91 3.43 -7.26
N SER A 108 21.63 3.02 -7.24
CA SER A 108 20.89 2.77 -8.48
C SER A 108 20.18 4.05 -8.94
N LEU A 109 20.26 4.36 -10.23
CA LEU A 109 19.46 5.41 -10.89
C LEU A 109 17.95 5.15 -10.69
N HIS A 110 17.59 3.88 -10.48
CA HIS A 110 16.26 3.43 -10.14
C HIS A 110 16.28 2.91 -8.69
N SER A 111 15.35 3.35 -7.86
CA SER A 111 15.26 2.87 -6.47
C SER A 111 14.82 1.41 -6.47
N ILE A 112 15.76 0.51 -6.31
CA ILE A 112 15.56 -0.94 -6.26
C ILE A 112 15.63 -1.40 -4.81
N HIS A 113 14.70 -2.27 -4.42
CA HIS A 113 14.69 -2.97 -3.15
C HIS A 113 14.98 -4.44 -3.41
N TYR A 114 16.03 -4.94 -2.79
CA TYR A 114 16.38 -6.36 -2.79
C TYR A 114 15.72 -7.00 -1.57
N ILE A 115 14.97 -8.05 -1.80
CA ILE A 115 14.24 -8.79 -0.76
C ILE A 115 14.82 -10.19 -0.66
N ASP A 116 15.19 -10.58 0.55
CA ASP A 116 15.69 -11.92 0.87
C ASP A 116 14.75 -12.58 1.89
N VAL A 117 14.04 -13.62 1.47
CA VAL A 117 13.09 -14.37 2.31
C VAL A 117 13.79 -15.60 2.88
N VAL A 118 13.85 -15.72 4.19
CA VAL A 118 14.51 -16.83 4.87
C VAL A 118 13.80 -18.16 4.54
N GLY A 119 14.56 -19.10 3.95
CA GLY A 119 14.01 -20.38 3.47
C GLY A 119 13.21 -20.27 2.17
N GLY A 120 13.09 -19.07 1.59
CA GLY A 120 12.43 -18.80 0.32
C GLY A 120 13.39 -18.37 -0.77
N LYS A 121 12.89 -17.52 -1.68
CA LYS A 121 13.67 -16.93 -2.77
C LYS A 121 14.02 -15.48 -2.48
N SER A 122 15.13 -15.02 -3.05
CA SER A 122 15.46 -13.59 -3.10
C SER A 122 14.99 -13.02 -4.43
N PHE A 123 14.53 -11.75 -4.42
CA PHE A 123 14.00 -11.06 -5.59
C PHE A 123 14.13 -9.54 -5.46
N GLU A 124 13.88 -8.82 -6.54
CA GLU A 124 13.97 -7.36 -6.57
C GLU A 124 12.60 -6.71 -6.87
N LEU A 125 12.33 -5.59 -6.19
CA LEU A 125 11.22 -4.70 -6.53
C LEU A 125 11.76 -3.31 -6.88
N SER A 126 11.33 -2.77 -8.02
CA SER A 126 11.71 -1.44 -8.50
C SER A 126 10.58 -0.44 -8.32
N LYS A 127 10.92 0.84 -8.06
CA LYS A 127 9.94 1.94 -8.08
C LYS A 127 9.23 2.12 -9.43
N GLU A 128 9.75 1.54 -10.49
CA GLU A 128 9.13 1.59 -11.82
C GLU A 128 7.75 0.96 -11.83
N LEU A 129 7.47 -0.01 -10.94
CA LEU A 129 6.16 -0.61 -10.82
C LEU A 129 5.02 0.42 -10.61
N PHE A 130 5.30 1.59 -9.97
CA PHE A 130 4.32 2.65 -9.80
C PHE A 130 4.12 3.55 -11.04
N ARG A 131 4.89 3.34 -12.10
CA ARG A 131 4.83 4.10 -13.37
C ARG A 131 4.20 3.29 -14.50
N ILE A 132 3.91 2.01 -14.25
CA ILE A 132 3.37 1.10 -15.26
C ILE A 132 1.88 1.42 -15.48
N LEU A 133 1.55 1.84 -16.70
CA LEU A 133 0.18 2.20 -17.08
C LEU A 133 -0.75 0.98 -17.11
N ASP A 134 -0.21 -0.20 -17.43
CA ASP A 134 -0.99 -1.46 -17.56
C ASP A 134 -1.30 -2.12 -16.22
N MET A 135 -0.90 -1.51 -15.10
CA MET A 135 -1.10 -2.05 -13.75
C MET A 135 -0.69 -3.53 -13.61
N LYS A 136 0.29 -3.97 -14.40
CA LYS A 136 0.83 -5.34 -14.39
C LYS A 136 2.34 -5.30 -14.27
N PHE A 137 2.88 -6.01 -13.27
CA PHE A 137 4.32 -6.09 -12.99
C PHE A 137 4.72 -7.54 -12.75
N THR A 138 5.82 -7.98 -13.35
CA THR A 138 6.36 -9.33 -13.15
C THR A 138 7.59 -9.29 -12.26
N ILE A 139 7.65 -10.18 -11.29
CA ILE A 139 8.83 -10.46 -10.47
C ILE A 139 9.48 -11.69 -11.08
N ASP A 140 10.50 -11.47 -11.90
CA ASP A 140 11.10 -12.53 -12.74
C ASP A 140 11.69 -13.67 -11.91
N GLU A 141 12.34 -13.37 -10.79
CA GLU A 141 12.96 -14.35 -9.90
C GLU A 141 11.94 -15.30 -9.25
N LEU A 142 10.71 -14.82 -9.03
CA LEU A 142 9.62 -15.63 -8.51
C LEU A 142 8.80 -16.28 -9.63
N GLY A 143 8.80 -15.70 -10.82
CA GLY A 143 7.87 -16.01 -11.90
C GLY A 143 6.44 -15.56 -11.56
N TRP A 144 6.30 -14.53 -10.72
CA TRP A 144 5.00 -14.04 -10.26
C TRP A 144 4.60 -12.77 -10.98
N THR A 145 3.30 -12.58 -11.12
CA THR A 145 2.73 -11.36 -11.66
C THR A 145 1.87 -10.65 -10.61
N LEU A 146 2.14 -9.37 -10.40
CA LEU A 146 1.29 -8.44 -9.66
C LEU A 146 0.39 -7.73 -10.67
N GLN A 147 -0.90 -7.67 -10.41
CA GLN A 147 -1.86 -6.96 -11.25
C GLN A 147 -2.79 -6.11 -10.40
N GLY A 148 -2.88 -4.80 -10.67
CA GLY A 148 -3.76 -3.87 -9.97
C GLY A 148 -3.10 -2.53 -9.66
N ASP A 149 -3.72 -1.76 -8.76
CA ASP A 149 -3.28 -0.43 -8.35
C ASP A 149 -2.28 -0.50 -7.19
N PHE A 150 -1.00 -0.52 -7.52
CA PHE A 150 0.09 -0.59 -6.53
C PHE A 150 0.19 0.68 -5.67
N ALA A 151 -0.24 1.83 -6.21
CA ALA A 151 -0.18 3.10 -5.49
C ALA A 151 -1.18 3.16 -4.32
N ASN A 152 -2.24 2.39 -4.41
CA ASN A 152 -3.26 2.24 -3.37
C ASN A 152 -3.23 0.88 -2.67
N LEU A 153 -2.18 0.06 -2.88
CA LEU A 153 -2.07 -1.31 -2.35
C LEU A 153 -3.33 -2.14 -2.64
N ASN A 154 -3.79 -2.11 -3.87
CA ASN A 154 -4.97 -2.81 -4.34
C ASN A 154 -4.61 -3.66 -5.56
N PHE A 155 -4.18 -4.90 -5.34
CA PHE A 155 -3.63 -5.76 -6.38
C PHE A 155 -3.78 -7.25 -6.05
N VAL A 156 -3.66 -8.07 -7.09
CA VAL A 156 -3.65 -9.53 -7.01
C VAL A 156 -2.25 -10.04 -7.39
N LEU A 157 -1.78 -11.04 -6.67
CA LEU A 157 -0.58 -11.79 -7.00
C LEU A 157 -0.96 -13.12 -7.63
N TYR A 158 -0.34 -13.40 -8.79
CA TYR A 158 -0.47 -14.66 -9.51
C TYR A 158 0.87 -15.37 -9.58
N ASN A 159 0.87 -16.68 -9.50
CA ASN A 159 2.07 -17.47 -9.81
C ASN A 159 2.24 -17.66 -11.34
N ASN A 160 3.31 -18.36 -11.74
CA ASN A 160 3.61 -18.66 -13.15
C ASN A 160 2.57 -19.60 -13.85
N GLN A 161 1.62 -20.15 -13.10
CA GLN A 161 0.50 -20.95 -13.60
C GLN A 161 -0.81 -20.15 -13.59
N GLU A 162 -0.75 -18.82 -13.45
CA GLU A 162 -1.90 -17.91 -13.34
C GLU A 162 -2.84 -18.23 -12.16
N ARG A 163 -2.37 -18.99 -11.17
CA ARG A 163 -3.14 -19.21 -9.94
C ARG A 163 -2.93 -18.04 -8.98
N VAL A 164 -4.02 -17.62 -8.33
CA VAL A 164 -3.97 -16.56 -7.32
C VAL A 164 -3.20 -17.08 -6.10
N ILE A 165 -2.19 -16.30 -5.68
CA ILE A 165 -1.41 -16.51 -4.46
C ILE A 165 -1.99 -15.67 -3.33
N ALA A 166 -2.25 -14.39 -3.62
CA ALA A 166 -2.81 -13.45 -2.66
C ALA A 166 -3.60 -12.34 -3.35
N VAL A 167 -4.55 -11.79 -2.62
CA VAL A 167 -5.28 -10.56 -2.96
C VAL A 167 -5.02 -9.54 -1.87
N VAL A 168 -4.54 -8.36 -2.25
CA VAL A 168 -4.26 -7.26 -1.33
C VAL A 168 -5.20 -6.11 -1.63
N GLY A 169 -5.84 -5.56 -0.60
CA GLY A 169 -6.76 -4.45 -0.79
C GLY A 169 -7.25 -3.84 0.51
N GLN A 170 -7.91 -2.70 0.41
CA GLN A 170 -8.47 -1.99 1.56
C GLN A 170 -9.77 -2.66 2.03
N LYS A 171 -9.92 -2.90 3.33
CA LYS A 171 -11.18 -3.40 3.92
C LYS A 171 -12.08 -2.23 4.28
N LEU A 172 -13.13 -2.01 3.48
CA LEU A 172 -14.05 -0.87 3.60
C LEU A 172 -14.91 -0.84 4.90
N LEU A 173 -14.95 -1.92 5.68
CA LEU A 173 -15.85 -2.05 6.83
C LEU A 173 -15.17 -1.84 8.20
N SER A 174 -13.91 -1.45 8.24
CA SER A 174 -13.20 -1.22 9.51
C SER A 174 -13.02 0.28 9.73
N MET A 175 -13.32 0.76 10.95
CA MET A 175 -13.06 2.13 11.39
C MET A 175 -11.57 2.52 11.37
N ARG A 176 -10.68 1.61 11.00
CA ARG A 176 -9.25 1.81 10.83
C ARG A 176 -8.91 1.49 9.38
N ASP A 177 -8.15 2.39 8.74
CA ASP A 177 -7.60 2.18 7.41
C ASP A 177 -6.58 1.02 7.42
N LYS A 178 -7.08 -0.21 7.40
CA LYS A 178 -6.28 -1.43 7.33
C LYS A 178 -6.29 -1.98 5.90
N TYR A 179 -5.13 -2.39 5.43
CA TYR A 179 -5.05 -3.26 4.25
C TYR A 179 -5.22 -4.70 4.69
N CYS A 180 -5.97 -5.45 3.90
CA CYS A 180 -6.14 -6.89 4.05
C CYS A 180 -5.23 -7.59 3.04
N ILE A 181 -4.59 -8.66 3.47
CA ILE A 181 -3.78 -9.58 2.67
C ILE A 181 -4.50 -10.92 2.75
N ASP A 182 -5.30 -11.24 1.75
CA ASP A 182 -6.01 -12.51 1.65
C ASP A 182 -5.12 -13.52 0.94
N LEU A 183 -4.65 -14.54 1.67
CA LEU A 183 -3.75 -15.57 1.20
C LEU A 183 -4.52 -16.79 0.69
N TYR A 184 -4.21 -17.23 -0.52
CA TYR A 184 -4.74 -18.45 -1.13
C TYR A 184 -3.70 -19.57 -1.12
N ASP A 185 -2.41 -19.23 -1.02
CA ASP A 185 -1.31 -20.15 -0.78
C ASP A 185 -0.55 -19.72 0.48
N VAL A 186 -0.80 -20.40 1.60
CA VAL A 186 -0.18 -20.10 2.89
C VAL A 186 1.32 -20.42 2.94
N ASN A 187 1.83 -21.26 2.03
CA ASN A 187 3.26 -21.53 1.97
C ASN A 187 4.07 -20.32 1.50
N GLU A 188 3.40 -19.38 0.83
CA GLU A 188 4.01 -18.15 0.31
C GLU A 188 3.77 -16.94 1.22
N GLU A 189 3.25 -17.15 2.43
CA GLU A 189 2.89 -16.08 3.37
C GLU A 189 4.04 -15.10 3.61
N ALA A 190 5.23 -15.59 3.96
CA ALA A 190 6.40 -14.73 4.24
C ALA A 190 6.80 -13.90 3.01
N THR A 191 6.75 -14.49 1.82
CA THR A 191 7.07 -13.82 0.55
C THR A 191 6.05 -12.72 0.26
N VAL A 192 4.75 -13.01 0.42
CA VAL A 192 3.67 -12.04 0.22
C VAL A 192 3.77 -10.87 1.21
N VAL A 193 4.00 -11.17 2.50
CA VAL A 193 4.20 -10.15 3.53
C VAL A 193 5.40 -9.26 3.19
N ALA A 194 6.52 -9.85 2.75
CA ALA A 194 7.71 -9.08 2.36
C ALA A 194 7.44 -8.16 1.16
N ILE A 195 6.66 -8.60 0.16
CA ILE A 195 6.22 -7.76 -0.96
C ILE A 195 5.38 -6.58 -0.46
N VAL A 196 4.35 -6.83 0.37
CA VAL A 196 3.45 -5.78 0.86
C VAL A 196 4.20 -4.76 1.69
N VAL A 197 5.03 -5.19 2.65
CA VAL A 197 5.87 -4.30 3.49
C VAL A 197 6.81 -3.46 2.62
N THR A 198 7.41 -4.05 1.58
CA THR A 198 8.28 -3.33 0.66
C THR A 198 7.50 -2.24 -0.10
N LEU A 199 6.32 -2.56 -0.61
CA LEU A 199 5.45 -1.61 -1.32
C LEU A 199 5.01 -0.47 -0.40
N GLU A 200 4.62 -0.76 0.85
CA GLU A 200 4.29 0.27 1.85
C GLU A 200 5.48 1.21 2.11
N ASN A 201 6.68 0.66 2.32
CA ASN A 201 7.90 1.45 2.52
C ASN A 201 8.22 2.34 1.32
N MET A 202 8.06 1.82 0.10
CA MET A 202 8.23 2.60 -1.14
C MET A 202 7.22 3.74 -1.25
N LEU A 203 5.96 3.50 -0.90
CA LEU A 203 4.89 4.51 -0.93
C LEU A 203 5.12 5.60 0.11
N MET A 204 5.54 5.25 1.34
CA MET A 204 5.91 6.22 2.36
C MET A 204 7.07 7.11 1.90
N ALA A 205 8.14 6.51 1.34
CA ALA A 205 9.27 7.26 0.83
C ALA A 205 8.88 8.20 -0.33
N ARG A 206 7.93 7.82 -1.17
CA ARG A 206 7.42 8.68 -2.26
C ARG A 206 6.66 9.89 -1.72
N ARG A 207 5.83 9.73 -0.69
CA ARG A 207 5.08 10.83 -0.06
C ARG A 207 6.01 11.86 0.57
N HIS A 208 7.05 11.43 1.28
CA HIS A 208 8.05 12.33 1.88
C HIS A 208 8.90 13.08 0.86
N SER A 209 9.04 12.59 -0.37
CA SER A 209 9.80 13.27 -1.43
C SER A 209 8.96 14.27 -2.24
N SER A 210 7.65 14.32 -2.00
CA SER A 210 6.69 15.17 -2.73
C SER A 210 6.18 16.34 -1.87
N SER A 211 6.63 16.44 -0.61
CA SER A 211 6.37 17.51 0.35
C SER A 211 7.59 18.41 0.48
#